data_5239af160dcdba5e444dbfc2f6786bab
#
_entry.id   5239af160dcdba5e444dbfc2f6786bab
#
_cell.length_a   1.000
_cell.length_b   1.000
_cell.length_c   1.000
_cell.angle_alpha   90.00
_cell.angle_beta   90.00
_cell.angle_gamma   90.00
#
_symmetry.space_group_name_H-M   'P 1'
#
loop_
_entity.id
_entity.type
_entity.pdbx_description
1 polymer ?
#
loop_
_entity_poly.entity_id
_entity_poly.type
_entity_poly.pdbx_seq_one_letter_code
_entity_poly.pdbx_strand_id
1 'polypeptide(L)'
;MQVSTESPDLVDKKPTANCVTHEDQSQRRGVYRHTGQPGQGGRPRETASLLSADGSRSSEGDNAQFDFLVPSLADVGTRDSRSLMDVALFRVSKGKKRAGGMIHYNLPNGYVEVKAGPDGMASVWDYDIVLMLVSHLTEAMNRYRDGKGKKPGRVFRPRIGDILRFCRKSNGSRQFAEVEAALDRLQGTIIKSVRETSRFDGRVLRTVESEGLISSYAVISRTDTGRVASVEIEVPKWIYKEVTDGKRPDVLTVDPAYFLISTGIGRFVYRLARQAAGKGQARWSFQTIYERSGSASSLKEFSRILRKIIAVNDLPDYVLREEVGQSGPQLMMIHRKVAFDELLAGANGVVDRTVLGGTISDQTCG
;
A
#
# COMPACT_ATOMS: atom_id res chain seq x y z
N MET A 1 -2.33 63.75 -32.09
CA MET A 1 -1.00 63.25 -32.46
C MET A 1 -1.07 61.73 -32.32
N GLN A 2 -1.15 61.06 -33.47
CA GLN A 2 -1.08 59.61 -33.63
C GLN A 2 0.38 59.21 -33.54
N VAL A 3 0.67 58.07 -32.85
CA VAL A 3 1.80 57.23 -33.19
C VAL A 3 1.36 55.78 -33.01
N SER A 4 1.25 55.12 -34.14
CA SER A 4 1.15 53.66 -34.29
C SER A 4 2.50 53.04 -34.03
N THR A 5 2.55 51.87 -33.37
CA THR A 5 3.67 50.93 -33.51
C THR A 5 3.14 49.52 -33.61
N GLU A 6 3.55 48.91 -34.68
CA GLU A 6 3.27 47.56 -35.16
C GLU A 6 3.82 46.45 -34.26
N SER A 7 3.11 45.31 -34.25
CA SER A 7 3.59 44.03 -33.75
C SER A 7 4.43 43.33 -34.81
N PRO A 8 5.47 42.56 -34.49
CA PRO A 8 5.99 41.54 -35.38
C PRO A 8 5.49 40.15 -35.06
N ASP A 9 5.07 39.47 -36.10
CA ASP A 9 4.73 38.06 -36.20
C ASP A 9 5.82 37.13 -35.64
N LEU A 10 5.43 36.13 -34.86
CA LEU A 10 6.29 35.00 -34.50
C LEU A 10 5.75 33.73 -35.15
N VAL A 11 6.53 33.28 -36.11
CA VAL A 11 6.36 32.11 -36.96
C VAL A 11 6.43 30.82 -36.14
N ASP A 12 5.43 30.01 -36.30
CA ASP A 12 5.31 28.60 -35.90
C ASP A 12 6.46 27.75 -36.46
N LYS A 13 7.24 27.09 -35.62
CA LYS A 13 8.14 26.00 -36.01
C LYS A 13 7.76 24.73 -35.25
N LYS A 14 7.11 23.83 -35.95
CA LYS A 14 6.98 22.41 -35.56
C LYS A 14 8.34 21.73 -35.65
N PRO A 15 8.73 20.88 -34.69
CA PRO A 15 9.80 19.91 -34.88
C PRO A 15 9.26 18.64 -35.53
N THR A 16 9.79 18.32 -36.68
CA THR A 16 9.66 17.06 -37.41
C THR A 16 10.30 15.91 -36.67
N ALA A 17 9.53 14.81 -36.52
CA ALA A 17 10.01 13.55 -36.04
C ALA A 17 10.91 12.87 -37.06
N ASN A 18 12.16 12.54 -36.68
CA ASN A 18 13.02 11.62 -37.42
C ASN A 18 12.80 10.21 -36.91
N CYS A 19 12.19 9.39 -37.78
CA CYS A 19 12.10 7.94 -37.69
C CYS A 19 13.46 7.37 -38.17
N VAL A 20 14.18 6.65 -37.30
CA VAL A 20 15.34 5.85 -37.71
C VAL A 20 14.91 4.39 -37.59
N THR A 21 14.71 3.78 -38.74
CA THR A 21 14.60 2.34 -38.97
C THR A 21 15.99 1.73 -38.87
N HIS A 22 16.16 0.73 -38.01
CA HIS A 22 17.29 -0.18 -38.07
C HIS A 22 16.81 -1.57 -38.54
N GLU A 23 17.34 -1.94 -39.70
CA GLU A 23 17.21 -3.23 -40.35
C GLU A 23 17.98 -4.33 -39.61
N ASP A 24 17.30 -5.44 -39.52
CA ASP A 24 17.66 -6.84 -39.63
C ASP A 24 19.15 -7.23 -39.85
N GLN A 25 19.69 -8.03 -38.94
CA GLN A 25 20.74 -8.98 -39.24
C GLN A 25 20.50 -10.30 -38.52
N SER A 26 19.96 -11.21 -39.32
CA SER A 26 19.83 -12.64 -39.07
C SER A 26 21.19 -13.38 -39.12
N GLN A 27 21.19 -14.54 -38.51
CA GLN A 27 22.04 -15.71 -38.72
C GLN A 27 23.40 -15.76 -38.00
N ARG A 28 23.45 -16.65 -37.01
CA ARG A 28 24.34 -17.86 -37.07
C ARG A 28 23.90 -18.91 -36.07
N ARG A 29 23.39 -20.01 -36.65
CA ARG A 29 23.19 -21.30 -35.97
C ARG A 29 24.55 -21.95 -35.73
N GLY A 30 24.81 -22.40 -34.50
CA GLY A 30 25.89 -23.32 -34.16
C GLY A 30 25.28 -24.60 -33.62
N VAL A 31 25.25 -25.63 -34.45
CA VAL A 31 24.85 -27.00 -34.14
C VAL A 31 26.05 -27.67 -33.47
N TYR A 32 25.89 -28.22 -32.26
CA TYR A 32 26.78 -29.27 -31.76
C TYR A 32 25.99 -30.57 -31.57
N ARG A 33 26.37 -31.58 -32.35
CA ARG A 33 25.90 -32.95 -32.30
C ARG A 33 26.57 -33.73 -31.18
N HIS A 34 25.77 -34.53 -30.50
CA HIS A 34 26.20 -35.64 -29.65
C HIS A 34 26.84 -36.78 -30.47
N THR A 35 27.90 -37.37 -29.94
CA THR A 35 28.23 -38.78 -30.20
C THR A 35 28.94 -39.39 -28.99
N GLY A 36 28.49 -40.61 -28.56
CA GLY A 36 29.31 -41.62 -27.94
C GLY A 36 28.95 -42.07 -26.53
N GLN A 37 28.20 -43.15 -26.44
CA GLN A 37 28.09 -44.10 -25.31
C GLN A 37 29.24 -45.12 -25.39
N PRO A 38 29.31 -46.18 -24.50
CA PRO A 38 29.18 -46.33 -23.07
C PRO A 38 30.36 -47.12 -22.44
N GLY A 39 30.49 -47.18 -21.15
CA GLY A 39 31.46 -48.04 -20.48
C GLY A 39 31.07 -48.37 -19.03
N GLN A 40 30.95 -49.65 -18.80
CA GLN A 40 30.46 -50.43 -17.67
C GLN A 40 31.34 -50.37 -16.41
N GLY A 41 30.70 -50.57 -15.22
CA GLY A 41 31.18 -51.58 -14.27
C GLY A 41 31.74 -51.04 -12.93
N GLY A 42 31.12 -51.45 -11.82
CA GLY A 42 31.81 -51.58 -10.57
C GLY A 42 31.11 -51.08 -9.29
N ARG A 43 30.29 -51.92 -8.67
CA ARG A 43 29.96 -51.91 -7.21
C ARG A 43 30.85 -52.97 -6.52
N PRO A 44 30.85 -53.10 -5.18
CA PRO A 44 30.79 -52.17 -4.04
C PRO A 44 31.95 -52.41 -3.06
N ARG A 45 32.05 -51.62 -2.00
CA ARG A 45 32.46 -52.13 -0.65
C ARG A 45 32.23 -51.10 0.46
N GLU A 46 31.46 -51.58 1.45
CA GLU A 46 31.37 -51.07 2.80
C GLU A 46 32.71 -51.06 3.49
N THR A 47 32.95 -50.11 4.36
CA THR A 47 33.45 -50.37 5.70
C THR A 47 33.15 -49.17 6.61
N ALA A 48 32.61 -49.53 7.76
CA ALA A 48 32.33 -48.66 8.90
C ALA A 48 33.60 -48.32 9.66
N SER A 49 33.55 -47.26 10.44
CA SER A 49 34.02 -47.22 11.84
C SER A 49 34.68 -45.89 12.21
N LEU A 50 33.98 -45.18 13.11
CA LEU A 50 34.44 -44.71 14.45
C LEU A 50 35.54 -43.63 14.56
N LEU A 51 35.13 -42.65 15.30
CA LEU A 51 35.71 -41.99 16.49
C LEU A 51 35.84 -40.48 16.38
N SER A 52 35.01 -39.87 17.20
CA SER A 52 35.28 -38.77 18.15
C SER A 52 36.51 -37.87 17.94
N ALA A 53 36.30 -36.58 17.89
CA ALA A 53 36.96 -35.61 18.79
C ALA A 53 36.36 -34.22 18.56
N ASP A 54 35.67 -33.77 19.53
CA ASP A 54 35.77 -32.49 20.22
C ASP A 54 36.61 -31.43 19.50
N GLY A 55 35.96 -30.33 19.18
CA GLY A 55 36.55 -29.14 18.59
C GLY A 55 35.59 -28.00 18.59
N SER A 56 35.27 -27.47 19.77
CA SER A 56 34.59 -26.18 19.95
C SER A 56 35.33 -25.10 19.16
N ARG A 57 34.72 -24.67 18.05
CA ARG A 57 34.94 -23.35 17.45
C ARG A 57 33.65 -22.57 17.51
N SER A 58 33.58 -21.70 18.51
CA SER A 58 32.67 -20.58 18.58
C SER A 58 32.87 -19.72 17.33
N SER A 59 31.98 -19.84 16.35
CA SER A 59 31.78 -18.82 15.35
C SER A 59 30.80 -17.81 15.90
N GLU A 60 31.32 -16.78 16.53
CA GLU A 60 30.64 -15.51 16.70
C GLU A 60 30.29 -14.98 15.30
N GLY A 61 28.99 -14.74 15.02
CA GLY A 61 28.59 -14.03 13.83
C GLY A 61 27.32 -14.48 13.16
N ASP A 62 26.49 -15.30 13.77
CA ASP A 62 25.14 -15.52 13.26
C ASP A 62 24.18 -14.54 13.94
N ASN A 63 23.96 -13.38 13.30
CA ASN A 63 22.81 -12.52 13.57
C ASN A 63 21.56 -13.32 13.20
N ALA A 64 21.17 -14.25 14.04
CA ALA A 64 19.92 -14.99 13.93
C ALA A 64 18.77 -13.99 13.97
N GLN A 65 18.36 -13.55 12.81
CA GLN A 65 17.22 -12.67 12.60
C GLN A 65 15.97 -13.49 12.97
N PHE A 66 15.42 -13.22 14.16
CA PHE A 66 14.25 -13.95 14.64
C PHE A 66 13.01 -13.61 13.83
N ASP A 67 12.32 -14.64 13.37
CA ASP A 67 11.02 -14.53 12.73
C ASP A 67 10.00 -13.88 13.67
N PHE A 68 9.17 -13.00 13.13
CA PHE A 68 8.06 -12.42 13.88
C PHE A 68 6.75 -13.17 13.63
N LEU A 69 6.73 -14.47 13.88
CA LEU A 69 5.49 -15.22 13.84
C LEU A 69 4.69 -14.97 15.13
N VAL A 70 3.51 -14.36 14.99
CA VAL A 70 2.54 -14.29 16.09
C VAL A 70 1.70 -15.55 16.08
N PRO A 71 1.63 -16.32 17.19
CA PRO A 71 1.01 -17.65 17.21
C PRO A 71 -0.47 -17.70 16.83
N SER A 72 -1.21 -16.59 17.00
CA SER A 72 -2.62 -16.50 16.60
C SER A 72 -2.81 -15.42 15.54
N LEU A 73 -2.93 -15.86 14.29
CA LEU A 73 -3.19 -14.99 13.13
C LEU A 73 -4.61 -14.39 13.13
N ALA A 74 -5.53 -14.98 13.92
CA ALA A 74 -6.93 -14.57 13.97
C ALA A 74 -7.16 -13.30 14.80
N ASP A 75 -6.28 -13.02 15.78
CA ASP A 75 -6.48 -11.97 16.78
C ASP A 75 -5.62 -10.72 16.53
N VAL A 76 -4.87 -10.69 15.42
CA VAL A 76 -4.05 -9.53 15.10
C VAL A 76 -4.91 -8.45 14.45
N GLY A 77 -5.04 -7.32 15.13
CA GLY A 77 -5.74 -6.15 14.61
C GLY A 77 -5.06 -5.60 13.36
N THR A 78 -5.81 -5.37 12.29
CA THR A 78 -5.29 -4.83 11.02
C THR A 78 -4.71 -3.43 11.23
N ARG A 79 -3.50 -3.20 10.73
CA ARG A 79 -2.77 -1.91 10.83
C ARG A 79 -2.13 -1.55 9.52
N ASP A 80 -1.97 -0.25 9.30
CA ASP A 80 -1.30 0.32 8.11
C ASP A 80 -0.31 1.40 8.55
N SER A 81 0.73 1.61 7.77
CA SER A 81 1.71 2.68 7.96
C SER A 81 1.04 4.05 7.78
N ARG A 82 1.13 4.92 8.79
CA ARG A 82 0.51 6.24 8.77
C ARG A 82 1.10 7.13 7.69
N SER A 83 2.41 7.10 7.53
CA SER A 83 3.15 8.03 6.65
C SER A 83 2.78 7.89 5.17
N LEU A 84 2.14 6.77 4.79
CA LEU A 84 1.86 6.44 3.41
C LEU A 84 0.36 6.24 3.10
N MET A 85 -0.51 6.58 4.04
CA MET A 85 -1.96 6.39 3.83
C MET A 85 -2.59 7.48 2.95
N ASP A 86 -1.95 8.64 2.80
CA ASP A 86 -2.45 9.79 2.03
C ASP A 86 -2.06 9.76 0.54
N VAL A 87 -1.19 8.83 0.13
CA VAL A 87 -0.83 8.59 -1.27
C VAL A 87 -1.00 7.13 -1.62
N ALA A 88 -1.35 6.83 -2.87
CA ALA A 88 -1.46 5.45 -3.33
C ALA A 88 -0.08 4.95 -3.80
N LEU A 89 0.53 4.05 -3.05
CA LEU A 89 1.77 3.36 -3.43
C LEU A 89 1.50 2.16 -4.37
N PHE A 90 0.29 2.10 -4.91
CA PHE A 90 -0.23 1.01 -5.72
C PHE A 90 -1.24 1.56 -6.73
N ARG A 91 -1.58 0.78 -7.73
CA ARG A 91 -2.68 1.14 -8.62
C ARG A 91 -4.04 0.86 -7.95
N VAL A 92 -4.97 1.81 -8.09
CA VAL A 92 -6.35 1.68 -7.59
C VAL A 92 -7.29 0.94 -8.56
N SER A 93 -6.83 0.63 -9.78
CA SER A 93 -7.61 -0.07 -10.80
C SER A 93 -7.30 -1.57 -10.85
N LYS A 94 -8.28 -2.39 -11.24
CA LYS A 94 -8.09 -3.83 -11.49
C LYS A 94 -7.35 -4.13 -12.79
N GLY A 95 -7.35 -3.21 -13.76
CA GLY A 95 -6.76 -3.41 -15.09
C GLY A 95 -5.23 -3.51 -15.04
N LYS A 96 -4.65 -4.42 -15.86
CA LYS A 96 -3.20 -4.67 -15.94
C LYS A 96 -2.39 -3.58 -16.69
N LYS A 97 -2.98 -2.45 -17.07
CA LYS A 97 -2.45 -1.47 -18.03
C LYS A 97 -1.25 -0.63 -17.56
N ARG A 98 -0.55 -0.97 -16.49
CA ARG A 98 0.61 -0.20 -16.01
C ARG A 98 1.89 -1.02 -15.83
N ALA A 99 2.16 -1.97 -16.73
CA ALA A 99 3.52 -2.48 -16.87
C ALA A 99 4.43 -1.31 -17.31
N GLY A 100 5.54 -1.07 -16.59
CA GLY A 100 6.44 0.07 -16.84
C GLY A 100 5.89 1.46 -16.47
N GLY A 101 4.73 1.54 -15.83
CA GLY A 101 4.14 2.82 -15.41
C GLY A 101 4.84 3.40 -14.18
N MET A 102 4.79 4.73 -14.07
CA MET A 102 5.28 5.47 -12.91
C MET A 102 4.19 6.39 -12.39
N ILE A 103 4.09 6.51 -11.06
CA ILE A 103 3.30 7.54 -10.39
C ILE A 103 4.28 8.45 -9.66
N HIS A 104 4.08 9.77 -9.75
CA HIS A 104 4.90 10.76 -9.11
C HIS A 104 4.05 11.64 -8.21
N TYR A 105 4.46 11.83 -6.97
CA TYR A 105 3.80 12.66 -5.98
C TYR A 105 4.76 13.74 -5.50
N ASN A 106 4.43 15.01 -5.72
CA ASN A 106 5.13 16.13 -5.10
C ASN A 106 4.73 16.26 -3.63
N LEU A 107 5.71 16.38 -2.77
CA LEU A 107 5.56 16.64 -1.34
C LEU A 107 6.18 18.00 -1.00
N PRO A 108 5.80 18.66 0.11
CA PRO A 108 6.38 19.96 0.47
C PRO A 108 7.91 19.97 0.54
N ASN A 109 8.52 18.85 0.95
CA ASN A 109 9.96 18.72 1.15
C ASN A 109 10.55 17.60 0.29
N GLY A 110 10.12 17.47 -0.97
CA GLY A 110 10.63 16.44 -1.87
C GLY A 110 9.57 15.77 -2.73
N TYR A 111 9.73 14.49 -3.01
CA TYR A 111 8.77 13.73 -3.83
C TYR A 111 8.84 12.24 -3.55
N VAL A 112 7.77 11.53 -3.94
CA VAL A 112 7.69 10.06 -3.97
C VAL A 112 7.42 9.61 -5.40
N GLU A 113 8.20 8.65 -5.90
CA GLU A 113 7.97 7.95 -7.16
C GLU A 113 7.63 6.50 -6.88
N VAL A 114 6.59 5.99 -7.52
CA VAL A 114 6.19 4.57 -7.50
C VAL A 114 6.37 4.01 -8.91
N LYS A 115 7.30 3.09 -9.08
CA LYS A 115 7.67 2.51 -10.38
C LYS A 115 7.20 1.07 -10.47
N ALA A 116 6.56 0.73 -11.58
CA ALA A 116 6.14 -0.64 -11.86
C ALA A 116 7.30 -1.49 -12.38
N GLY A 117 7.41 -2.71 -11.88
CA GLY A 117 8.28 -3.75 -12.44
C GLY A 117 7.71 -4.43 -13.69
N PRO A 118 8.40 -5.47 -14.20
CA PRO A 118 7.95 -6.23 -15.38
C PRO A 118 6.56 -6.84 -15.23
N ASP A 119 6.21 -7.32 -14.03
CA ASP A 119 4.91 -7.94 -13.71
C ASP A 119 3.79 -6.91 -13.50
N GLY A 120 4.12 -5.64 -13.71
CA GLY A 120 3.24 -4.50 -13.51
C GLY A 120 3.31 -3.94 -12.08
N MET A 121 2.56 -2.86 -11.85
CA MET A 121 2.47 -2.23 -10.54
C MET A 121 1.55 -3.03 -9.62
N ALA A 122 1.94 -3.22 -8.37
CA ALA A 122 1.09 -3.79 -7.34
C ALA A 122 -0.25 -3.06 -7.27
N SER A 123 -1.33 -3.79 -7.04
CA SER A 123 -2.66 -3.24 -6.86
C SER A 123 -2.98 -3.01 -5.38
N VAL A 124 -4.03 -2.27 -5.10
CA VAL A 124 -4.55 -2.09 -3.75
C VAL A 124 -4.93 -3.42 -3.08
N TRP A 125 -5.27 -4.46 -3.86
CA TRP A 125 -5.56 -5.82 -3.35
C TRP A 125 -4.29 -6.64 -3.07
N ASP A 126 -3.19 -6.36 -3.78
CA ASP A 126 -1.87 -6.94 -3.46
C ASP A 126 -1.32 -6.32 -2.18
N TYR A 127 -1.59 -5.01 -1.97
CA TYR A 127 -1.21 -4.29 -0.76
C TYR A 127 -1.85 -4.85 0.52
N ASP A 128 -2.92 -5.63 0.44
CA ASP A 128 -3.50 -6.35 1.59
C ASP A 128 -2.45 -7.26 2.29
N ILE A 129 -1.47 -7.78 1.55
CA ILE A 129 -0.35 -8.55 2.11
C ILE A 129 0.57 -7.64 2.93
N VAL A 130 0.81 -6.41 2.48
CA VAL A 130 1.61 -5.43 3.23
C VAL A 130 0.90 -5.05 4.54
N LEU A 131 -0.44 -4.89 4.52
CA LEU A 131 -1.21 -4.68 5.75
C LEU A 131 -1.02 -5.84 6.74
N MET A 132 -0.97 -7.08 6.25
CA MET A 132 -0.67 -8.25 7.08
C MET A 132 0.73 -8.15 7.70
N LEU A 133 1.75 -7.81 6.91
CA LEU A 133 3.13 -7.63 7.39
C LEU A 133 3.21 -6.55 8.47
N VAL A 134 2.65 -5.37 8.24
CA VAL A 134 2.61 -4.26 9.21
C VAL A 134 1.90 -4.67 10.50
N SER A 135 0.77 -5.38 10.38
CA SER A 135 -0.04 -5.81 11.52
C SER A 135 0.71 -6.80 12.42
N HIS A 136 1.29 -7.84 11.82
CA HIS A 136 2.04 -8.87 12.56
C HIS A 136 3.33 -8.32 13.16
N LEU A 137 4.08 -7.51 12.41
CA LEU A 137 5.29 -6.86 12.92
C LEU A 137 4.98 -5.94 14.11
N THR A 138 3.89 -5.18 14.01
CA THR A 138 3.43 -4.30 15.11
C THR A 138 3.08 -5.10 16.35
N GLU A 139 2.34 -6.20 16.19
CA GLU A 139 1.95 -7.06 17.31
C GLU A 139 3.18 -7.72 17.95
N ALA A 140 4.10 -8.26 17.14
CA ALA A 140 5.35 -8.82 17.65
C ALA A 140 6.19 -7.78 18.41
N MET A 141 6.25 -6.55 17.89
CA MET A 141 6.97 -5.45 18.54
C MET A 141 6.30 -4.99 19.84
N ASN A 142 4.96 -4.97 19.90
CA ASN A 142 4.23 -4.69 21.14
C ASN A 142 4.53 -5.76 22.20
N ARG A 143 4.49 -7.04 21.83
CA ARG A 143 4.87 -8.15 22.74
C ARG A 143 6.29 -8.02 23.25
N TYR A 144 7.24 -7.64 22.39
CA TYR A 144 8.61 -7.37 22.81
C TYR A 144 8.70 -6.23 23.82
N ARG A 145 7.97 -5.11 23.57
CA ARG A 145 7.91 -3.96 24.48
C ARG A 145 7.28 -4.30 25.83
N ASP A 146 6.32 -5.24 25.84
CA ASP A 146 5.69 -5.79 27.04
C ASP A 146 6.57 -6.84 27.75
N GLY A 147 7.80 -7.09 27.30
CA GLY A 147 8.68 -8.12 27.87
C GLY A 147 8.29 -9.56 27.53
N LYS A 148 7.39 -9.78 26.56
CA LYS A 148 6.81 -11.09 26.20
C LYS A 148 7.43 -11.66 24.91
N GLY A 149 8.73 -11.58 24.74
CA GLY A 149 9.39 -12.14 23.56
C GLY A 149 10.66 -11.41 23.16
N LYS A 150 11.25 -11.83 22.04
CA LYS A 150 12.43 -11.21 21.47
C LYS A 150 12.03 -10.08 20.50
N LYS A 151 12.96 -9.14 20.26
CA LYS A 151 12.75 -8.11 19.24
C LYS A 151 12.54 -8.79 17.89
N PRO A 152 11.45 -8.48 17.16
CA PRO A 152 11.20 -9.09 15.86
C PRO A 152 12.24 -8.68 14.83
N GLY A 153 12.63 -9.62 13.96
CA GLY A 153 13.42 -9.34 12.77
C GLY A 153 12.55 -8.79 11.62
N ARG A 154 13.10 -8.82 10.39
CA ARG A 154 12.41 -8.35 9.18
C ARG A 154 11.75 -9.48 8.39
N VAL A 155 11.95 -10.72 8.78
CA VAL A 155 11.50 -11.90 8.05
C VAL A 155 10.20 -12.43 8.63
N PHE A 156 9.22 -12.66 7.76
CA PHE A 156 7.91 -13.20 8.08
C PHE A 156 7.63 -14.46 7.25
N ARG A 157 7.22 -15.56 7.88
CA ARG A 157 7.01 -16.88 7.25
C ARG A 157 5.55 -17.36 7.38
N PRO A 158 4.60 -16.77 6.64
CA PRO A 158 3.21 -17.21 6.69
C PRO A 158 2.97 -18.41 5.79
N ARG A 159 1.91 -19.18 6.10
CA ARG A 159 1.29 -20.06 5.13
C ARG A 159 0.40 -19.27 4.19
N ILE A 160 0.27 -19.67 2.94
CA ILE A 160 -0.61 -19.00 1.98
C ILE A 160 -2.07 -18.95 2.47
N GLY A 161 -2.55 -20.02 3.13
CA GLY A 161 -3.88 -20.04 3.73
C GLY A 161 -4.09 -18.96 4.77
N ASP A 162 -3.04 -18.58 5.53
CA ASP A 162 -3.11 -17.52 6.52
C ASP A 162 -3.17 -16.14 5.87
N ILE A 163 -2.41 -15.93 4.78
CA ILE A 163 -2.50 -14.71 3.96
C ILE A 163 -3.93 -14.55 3.42
N LEU A 164 -4.48 -15.60 2.82
CA LEU A 164 -5.83 -15.56 2.26
C LEU A 164 -6.89 -15.28 3.33
N ARG A 165 -6.76 -15.91 4.50
CA ARG A 165 -7.66 -15.70 5.65
C ARG A 165 -7.59 -14.26 6.16
N PHE A 166 -6.38 -13.71 6.35
CA PHE A 166 -6.20 -12.33 6.77
C PHE A 166 -6.82 -11.35 5.78
N CYS A 167 -6.58 -11.54 4.48
CA CYS A 167 -7.13 -10.72 3.40
C CYS A 167 -8.61 -11.00 3.10
N ARG A 168 -9.28 -11.85 3.88
CA ARG A 168 -10.68 -12.29 3.69
C ARG A 168 -10.97 -12.82 2.29
N LYS A 169 -10.02 -13.58 1.72
CA LYS A 169 -10.14 -14.26 0.43
C LYS A 169 -10.46 -15.74 0.63
N SER A 170 -11.13 -16.35 -0.35
CA SER A 170 -11.42 -17.79 -0.34
C SER A 170 -10.16 -18.62 -0.60
N ASN A 171 -10.13 -19.88 -0.13
CA ASN A 171 -9.00 -20.82 -0.26
C ASN A 171 -9.03 -21.63 -1.57
N GLY A 172 -9.42 -21.02 -2.69
CA GLY A 172 -9.42 -21.69 -3.99
C GLY A 172 -8.03 -21.79 -4.64
N SER A 173 -7.84 -22.73 -5.56
CA SER A 173 -6.56 -22.93 -6.28
C SER A 173 -6.07 -21.69 -6.99
N ARG A 174 -6.97 -20.91 -7.55
CA ARG A 174 -6.67 -19.67 -8.24
C ARG A 174 -6.09 -18.62 -7.29
N GLN A 175 -6.64 -18.53 -6.07
CA GLN A 175 -6.17 -17.57 -5.08
C GLN A 175 -4.75 -17.87 -4.60
N PHE A 176 -4.36 -19.14 -4.52
CA PHE A 176 -2.98 -19.53 -4.22
C PHE A 176 -1.99 -19.03 -5.29
N ALA A 177 -2.30 -19.21 -6.57
CA ALA A 177 -1.46 -18.67 -7.66
C ALA A 177 -1.47 -17.13 -7.70
N GLU A 178 -2.59 -16.50 -7.36
CA GLU A 178 -2.69 -15.04 -7.28
C GLU A 178 -1.83 -14.45 -6.15
N VAL A 179 -1.58 -15.18 -5.05
CA VAL A 179 -0.67 -14.72 -3.99
C VAL A 179 0.77 -14.67 -4.49
N GLU A 180 1.28 -15.70 -5.18
CA GLU A 180 2.62 -15.69 -5.74
C GLU A 180 2.78 -14.53 -6.74
N ALA A 181 1.85 -14.36 -7.67
CA ALA A 181 1.85 -13.24 -8.61
C ALA A 181 1.70 -11.86 -7.93
N ALA A 182 1.04 -11.79 -6.77
CA ALA A 182 0.96 -10.57 -5.98
C ALA A 182 2.31 -10.24 -5.32
N LEU A 183 3.05 -11.25 -4.85
CA LEU A 183 4.38 -11.08 -4.29
C LEU A 183 5.38 -10.59 -5.35
N ASP A 184 5.32 -11.11 -6.59
CA ASP A 184 6.12 -10.62 -7.73
C ASP A 184 5.86 -9.12 -7.95
N ARG A 185 4.59 -8.72 -8.03
CA ARG A 185 4.23 -7.32 -8.21
C ARG A 185 4.63 -6.43 -7.02
N LEU A 186 4.51 -6.93 -5.79
CA LEU A 186 4.92 -6.18 -4.59
C LEU A 186 6.42 -5.95 -4.54
N GLN A 187 7.22 -6.97 -4.85
CA GLN A 187 8.67 -6.85 -4.93
C GLN A 187 9.09 -5.95 -6.10
N GLY A 188 8.45 -6.10 -7.26
CA GLY A 188 8.73 -5.31 -8.46
C GLY A 188 8.23 -3.87 -8.41
N THR A 189 7.34 -3.51 -7.47
CA THR A 189 6.86 -2.13 -7.32
C THR A 189 7.81 -1.35 -6.42
N ILE A 190 8.68 -0.55 -7.04
CA ILE A 190 9.73 0.21 -6.34
C ILE A 190 9.21 1.58 -5.93
N ILE A 191 9.35 1.89 -4.65
CA ILE A 191 9.07 3.20 -4.07
C ILE A 191 10.38 3.94 -3.89
N LYS A 192 10.53 5.10 -4.52
CA LYS A 192 11.64 6.02 -4.31
C LYS A 192 11.14 7.26 -3.61
N SER A 193 11.62 7.49 -2.40
CA SER A 193 11.35 8.69 -1.63
C SER A 193 12.56 9.60 -1.64
N VAL A 194 12.35 10.85 -1.99
CA VAL A 194 13.37 11.90 -1.92
C VAL A 194 12.87 12.96 -0.95
N ARG A 195 13.68 13.25 0.07
CA ARG A 195 13.38 14.28 1.09
C ARG A 195 14.53 15.27 1.15
N GLU A 196 14.18 16.54 1.25
CA GLU A 196 15.11 17.64 1.42
C GLU A 196 14.85 18.31 2.77
N THR A 197 15.87 18.40 3.59
CA THR A 197 15.80 18.99 4.93
C THR A 197 16.85 20.10 5.02
N SER A 198 16.39 21.34 5.28
CA SER A 198 17.29 22.45 5.55
C SER A 198 17.92 22.29 6.93
N ARG A 199 19.25 22.38 7.00
CA ARG A 199 20.00 22.41 8.26
C ARG A 199 20.13 23.83 8.78
N PHE A 200 20.44 23.96 10.07
CA PHE A 200 20.71 25.25 10.71
C PHE A 200 21.88 26.04 10.08
N ASP A 201 22.79 25.34 9.38
CA ASP A 201 23.93 25.94 8.67
C ASP A 201 23.60 26.39 7.23
N GLY A 202 22.30 26.38 6.87
CA GLY A 202 21.83 26.77 5.52
C GLY A 202 22.02 25.71 4.44
N ARG A 203 22.63 24.55 4.76
CA ARG A 203 22.80 23.46 3.82
C ARG A 203 21.54 22.64 3.70
N VAL A 204 21.22 22.18 2.49
CA VAL A 204 20.12 21.25 2.22
C VAL A 204 20.66 19.83 2.23
N LEU A 205 20.18 19.03 3.15
CA LEU A 205 20.43 17.59 3.17
C LEU A 205 19.38 16.91 2.31
N ARG A 206 19.81 16.23 1.25
CA ARG A 206 18.96 15.41 0.39
C ARG A 206 19.12 13.94 0.75
N THR A 207 18.03 13.33 1.24
CA THR A 207 17.97 11.91 1.54
C THR A 207 17.20 11.20 0.43
N VAL A 208 17.74 10.09 -0.09
CA VAL A 208 17.11 9.26 -1.10
C VAL A 208 17.01 7.83 -0.58
N GLU A 209 15.79 7.31 -0.51
CA GLU A 209 15.52 5.91 -0.19
C GLU A 209 14.77 5.28 -1.35
N SER A 210 15.11 4.04 -1.71
CA SER A 210 14.47 3.30 -2.80
C SER A 210 14.40 1.83 -2.45
N GLU A 211 13.19 1.29 -2.34
CA GLU A 211 12.95 -0.11 -1.97
C GLU A 211 11.59 -0.57 -2.51
N GLY A 212 11.38 -1.89 -2.62
CA GLY A 212 10.09 -2.46 -2.99
C GLY A 212 9.03 -2.30 -1.90
N LEU A 213 7.78 -2.62 -2.22
CA LEU A 213 6.71 -2.77 -1.21
C LEU A 213 6.95 -3.97 -0.28
N ILE A 214 7.71 -4.96 -0.75
CA ILE A 214 8.43 -5.97 0.02
C ILE A 214 9.87 -5.99 -0.46
N SER A 215 10.85 -6.28 0.43
CA SER A 215 12.26 -6.32 0.04
C SER A 215 12.56 -7.52 -0.83
N SER A 216 12.13 -8.69 -0.38
CA SER A 216 12.29 -9.98 -1.07
C SER A 216 11.22 -10.97 -0.62
N TYR A 217 11.06 -12.04 -1.39
CA TYR A 217 10.31 -13.22 -0.94
C TYR A 217 10.95 -14.50 -1.46
N ALA A 218 10.71 -15.61 -0.76
CA ALA A 218 11.07 -16.96 -1.20
C ALA A 218 9.94 -17.94 -0.93
N VAL A 219 9.79 -18.93 -1.82
CA VAL A 219 8.89 -20.05 -1.60
C VAL A 219 9.61 -21.08 -0.76
N ILE A 220 9.13 -21.34 0.48
CA ILE A 220 9.77 -22.28 1.41
C ILE A 220 9.31 -23.71 1.14
N SER A 221 8.00 -23.90 0.90
CA SER A 221 7.43 -25.21 0.67
C SER A 221 6.32 -25.18 -0.37
N ARG A 222 6.16 -26.32 -1.07
CA ARG A 222 5.04 -26.57 -1.98
C ARG A 222 4.28 -27.80 -1.50
N THR A 223 3.00 -27.88 -1.85
CA THR A 223 2.17 -29.06 -1.65
C THR A 223 2.56 -30.15 -2.64
N ASP A 224 2.12 -31.40 -2.42
CA ASP A 224 2.30 -32.52 -3.36
C ASP A 224 1.75 -32.23 -4.77
N THR A 225 0.79 -31.31 -4.88
CA THR A 225 0.25 -30.82 -6.16
C THR A 225 1.05 -29.66 -6.77
N GLY A 226 2.23 -29.32 -6.21
CA GLY A 226 3.12 -28.27 -6.70
C GLY A 226 2.69 -26.84 -6.32
N ARG A 227 1.63 -26.66 -5.52
CA ARG A 227 1.18 -25.32 -5.10
C ARG A 227 2.06 -24.79 -3.96
N VAL A 228 2.28 -23.49 -3.96
CA VAL A 228 2.98 -22.81 -2.86
C VAL A 228 2.20 -22.97 -1.56
N ALA A 229 2.81 -23.58 -0.54
CA ALA A 229 2.19 -23.81 0.75
C ALA A 229 2.60 -22.75 1.78
N SER A 230 3.88 -22.35 1.78
CA SER A 230 4.42 -21.31 2.65
C SER A 230 5.45 -20.46 1.93
N VAL A 231 5.58 -19.23 2.34
CA VAL A 231 6.52 -18.25 1.80
C VAL A 231 7.29 -17.58 2.92
N GLU A 232 8.48 -17.13 2.60
CA GLU A 232 9.25 -16.18 3.40
C GLU A 232 9.14 -14.82 2.74
N ILE A 233 8.83 -13.78 3.50
CA ILE A 233 8.71 -12.41 3.02
C ILE A 233 9.57 -11.50 3.90
N GLU A 234 10.46 -10.75 3.28
CA GLU A 234 11.27 -9.76 3.97
C GLU A 234 10.59 -8.38 3.92
N VAL A 235 10.35 -7.83 5.11
CA VAL A 235 9.74 -6.50 5.27
C VAL A 235 10.73 -5.42 4.85
N PRO A 236 10.32 -4.39 4.07
CA PRO A 236 11.17 -3.27 3.72
C PRO A 236 11.73 -2.53 4.94
N LYS A 237 12.92 -1.97 4.80
CA LYS A 237 13.58 -1.23 5.88
C LYS A 237 12.75 -0.06 6.38
N TRP A 238 12.06 0.64 5.47
CA TRP A 238 11.23 1.79 5.82
C TRP A 238 10.00 1.39 6.65
N ILE A 239 9.30 0.29 6.33
CA ILE A 239 8.19 -0.25 7.15
C ILE A 239 8.74 -0.72 8.50
N TYR A 240 9.85 -1.44 8.49
CA TYR A 240 10.45 -1.95 9.72
C TYR A 240 10.79 -0.81 10.69
N LYS A 241 11.43 0.27 10.20
CA LYS A 241 11.75 1.46 10.99
C LYS A 241 10.49 2.12 11.57
N GLU A 242 9.43 2.32 10.76
CA GLU A 242 8.17 2.93 11.23
C GLU A 242 7.52 2.16 12.37
N VAL A 243 7.63 0.83 12.37
CA VAL A 243 7.06 -0.03 13.42
C VAL A 243 7.99 -0.15 14.62
N THR A 244 9.31 -0.22 14.41
CA THR A 244 10.27 -0.57 15.47
C THR A 244 10.94 0.64 16.10
N ASP A 245 11.09 1.75 15.37
CA ASP A 245 11.76 2.93 15.87
C ASP A 245 10.82 3.74 16.79
N GLY A 246 11.41 4.39 17.79
CA GLY A 246 10.67 5.17 18.76
C GLY A 246 9.89 4.34 19.81
N LYS A 247 9.22 5.05 20.71
CA LYS A 247 8.46 4.46 21.83
C LYS A 247 7.16 3.80 21.40
N ARG A 248 6.57 4.23 20.30
CA ARG A 248 5.30 3.70 19.75
C ARG A 248 5.40 3.56 18.24
N PRO A 249 4.77 2.51 17.66
CA PRO A 249 4.72 2.36 16.20
C PRO A 249 3.96 3.51 15.55
N ASP A 250 4.44 4.02 14.42
CA ASP A 250 3.70 5.03 13.63
C ASP A 250 2.74 4.35 12.64
N VAL A 251 1.75 3.68 13.21
CA VAL A 251 0.73 2.94 12.46
C VAL A 251 -0.68 3.33 12.91
N LEU A 252 -1.65 3.16 12.02
CA LEU A 252 -3.06 3.34 12.32
C LEU A 252 -3.82 2.00 12.23
N THR A 253 -4.75 1.78 13.14
CA THR A 253 -5.66 0.66 13.07
C THR A 253 -6.60 0.83 11.89
N VAL A 254 -6.81 -0.24 11.13
CA VAL A 254 -7.71 -0.34 9.99
C VAL A 254 -8.86 -1.28 10.37
N ASP A 255 -10.11 -0.87 10.12
CA ASP A 255 -11.26 -1.72 10.38
C ASP A 255 -11.21 -2.98 9.50
N PRO A 256 -11.47 -4.18 10.05
CA PRO A 256 -11.44 -5.42 9.27
C PRO A 256 -12.43 -5.45 8.09
N ALA A 257 -13.50 -4.64 8.10
CA ALA A 257 -14.41 -4.50 6.97
C ALA A 257 -13.77 -3.78 5.77
N TYR A 258 -12.59 -3.16 5.91
CA TYR A 258 -11.80 -2.63 4.79
C TYR A 258 -11.61 -3.64 3.66
N PHE A 259 -11.36 -4.91 4.00
CA PHE A 259 -11.18 -5.97 2.99
C PHE A 259 -12.44 -6.25 2.16
N LEU A 260 -13.62 -5.84 2.64
CA LEU A 260 -14.90 -6.00 1.95
C LEU A 260 -15.19 -4.85 0.97
N ILE A 261 -14.44 -3.73 1.05
CA ILE A 261 -14.58 -2.63 0.10
C ILE A 261 -14.21 -3.14 -1.30
N SER A 262 -15.17 -3.15 -2.21
CA SER A 262 -15.04 -3.75 -3.54
C SER A 262 -14.26 -2.90 -4.54
N THR A 263 -14.23 -1.57 -4.36
CA THR A 263 -13.62 -0.61 -5.28
C THR A 263 -12.23 -0.17 -4.80
N GLY A 264 -11.25 -0.09 -5.71
CA GLY A 264 -9.91 0.37 -5.33
C GLY A 264 -9.87 1.83 -4.91
N ILE A 265 -10.69 2.68 -5.53
CA ILE A 265 -10.84 4.10 -5.11
C ILE A 265 -11.46 4.16 -3.72
N GLY A 266 -12.45 3.33 -3.41
CA GLY A 266 -13.04 3.25 -2.06
C GLY A 266 -12.03 2.84 -1.00
N ARG A 267 -11.18 1.86 -1.28
CA ARG A 267 -10.08 1.45 -0.38
C ARG A 267 -9.07 2.58 -0.15
N PHE A 268 -8.72 3.31 -1.21
CA PHE A 268 -7.84 4.46 -1.08
C PHE A 268 -8.49 5.57 -0.26
N VAL A 269 -9.75 5.92 -0.54
CA VAL A 269 -10.50 6.95 0.21
C VAL A 269 -10.65 6.56 1.68
N TYR A 270 -10.89 5.29 2.01
CA TYR A 270 -10.93 4.83 3.39
C TYR A 270 -9.59 5.08 4.11
N ARG A 271 -8.46 4.71 3.50
CA ARG A 271 -7.11 4.95 4.06
C ARG A 271 -6.85 6.44 4.26
N LEU A 272 -7.19 7.26 3.27
CA LEU A 272 -7.09 8.71 3.34
C LEU A 272 -7.94 9.27 4.49
N ALA A 273 -9.21 8.84 4.63
CA ALA A 273 -10.08 9.26 5.72
C ALA A 273 -9.50 8.85 7.08
N ARG A 274 -8.96 7.63 7.18
CA ARG A 274 -8.35 7.13 8.42
C ARG A 274 -7.15 7.97 8.86
N GLN A 275 -6.33 8.42 7.91
CA GLN A 275 -5.16 9.25 8.17
C GLN A 275 -5.55 10.72 8.42
N ALA A 276 -6.38 11.31 7.56
CA ALA A 276 -6.68 12.73 7.56
C ALA A 276 -7.76 13.13 8.59
N ALA A 277 -8.85 12.37 8.69
CA ALA A 277 -9.95 12.64 9.62
C ALA A 277 -9.75 11.95 10.98
N GLY A 278 -9.11 10.80 11.02
CA GLY A 278 -8.91 10.05 12.25
C GLY A 278 -10.23 9.73 12.94
N LYS A 279 -10.46 10.28 14.15
CA LYS A 279 -11.72 10.19 14.91
C LYS A 279 -12.58 11.45 14.78
N GLY A 280 -12.21 12.39 13.93
CA GLY A 280 -12.90 13.65 13.68
C GLY A 280 -13.42 13.74 12.26
N GLN A 281 -13.08 14.80 11.57
CA GLN A 281 -13.48 15.07 10.19
C GLN A 281 -12.35 15.73 9.41
N ALA A 282 -12.37 15.58 8.07
CA ALA A 282 -11.42 16.23 7.16
C ALA A 282 -12.09 16.55 5.82
N ARG A 283 -11.60 17.60 5.14
CA ARG A 283 -12.03 18.03 3.81
C ARG A 283 -10.87 17.99 2.85
N TRP A 284 -11.12 17.40 1.68
CA TRP A 284 -10.15 17.38 0.59
C TRP A 284 -10.86 17.64 -0.74
N SER A 285 -10.22 18.44 -1.62
CA SER A 285 -10.75 18.64 -2.97
C SER A 285 -10.71 17.34 -3.77
N PHE A 286 -11.69 17.14 -4.68
CA PHE A 286 -11.68 15.98 -5.59
C PHE A 286 -10.43 15.95 -6.44
N GLN A 287 -9.91 17.11 -6.84
CA GLN A 287 -8.65 17.24 -7.56
C GLN A 287 -7.47 16.65 -6.75
N THR A 288 -7.33 17.08 -5.49
CA THR A 288 -6.25 16.59 -4.62
C THR A 288 -6.34 15.07 -4.37
N ILE A 289 -7.56 14.56 -4.14
CA ILE A 289 -7.77 13.11 -3.95
C ILE A 289 -7.42 12.35 -5.25
N TYR A 290 -7.79 12.88 -6.42
CA TYR A 290 -7.44 12.32 -7.70
C TYR A 290 -5.93 12.23 -7.89
N GLU A 291 -5.21 13.32 -7.66
CA GLU A 291 -3.74 13.40 -7.75
C GLU A 291 -3.06 12.39 -6.80
N ARG A 292 -3.52 12.34 -5.55
CA ARG A 292 -2.99 11.44 -4.52
C ARG A 292 -3.35 9.96 -4.74
N SER A 293 -4.42 9.68 -5.49
CA SER A 293 -4.84 8.31 -5.82
C SER A 293 -4.00 7.65 -6.89
N GLY A 294 -3.19 8.41 -7.63
CA GLY A 294 -2.46 7.91 -8.79
C GLY A 294 -3.36 7.26 -9.84
N SER A 295 -4.63 7.65 -9.92
CA SER A 295 -5.58 7.09 -10.87
C SER A 295 -5.16 7.34 -12.32
N ALA A 296 -5.31 6.30 -13.16
CA ALA A 296 -5.02 6.41 -14.60
C ALA A 296 -6.22 6.92 -15.42
N SER A 297 -7.39 7.09 -14.79
CA SER A 297 -8.58 7.63 -15.44
C SER A 297 -8.51 9.17 -15.54
N SER A 298 -9.40 9.79 -16.31
CA SER A 298 -9.55 11.25 -16.25
C SER A 298 -10.16 11.69 -14.92
N LEU A 299 -9.93 12.94 -14.52
CA LEU A 299 -10.55 13.53 -13.33
C LEU A 299 -12.08 13.43 -13.38
N LYS A 300 -12.70 13.62 -14.56
CA LYS A 300 -14.16 13.49 -14.77
C LYS A 300 -14.65 12.08 -14.40
N GLU A 301 -13.95 11.07 -14.88
CA GLU A 301 -14.32 9.67 -14.59
C GLU A 301 -14.04 9.30 -13.12
N PHE A 302 -12.92 9.74 -12.59
CA PHE A 302 -12.59 9.58 -11.17
C PHE A 302 -13.69 10.21 -10.29
N SER A 303 -14.08 11.45 -10.56
CA SER A 303 -15.11 12.17 -9.82
C SER A 303 -16.47 11.47 -9.92
N ARG A 304 -16.81 10.90 -11.10
CA ARG A 304 -18.03 10.10 -11.29
C ARG A 304 -18.03 8.85 -10.39
N ILE A 305 -16.89 8.16 -10.29
CA ILE A 305 -16.75 6.99 -9.43
C ILE A 305 -16.79 7.40 -7.95
N LEU A 306 -16.13 8.50 -7.58
CA LEU A 306 -16.13 8.99 -6.22
C LEU A 306 -17.55 9.36 -5.75
N ARG A 307 -18.35 10.02 -6.60
CA ARG A 307 -19.77 10.31 -6.30
C ARG A 307 -20.61 9.05 -6.10
N LYS A 308 -20.32 7.97 -6.83
CA LYS A 308 -20.98 6.68 -6.59
C LYS A 308 -20.64 6.12 -5.20
N ILE A 309 -19.37 6.23 -4.77
CA ILE A 309 -18.95 5.80 -3.43
C ILE A 309 -19.61 6.65 -2.35
N ILE A 310 -19.73 7.98 -2.57
CA ILE A 310 -20.44 8.88 -1.66
C ILE A 310 -21.93 8.53 -1.58
N ALA A 311 -22.56 8.21 -2.71
CA ALA A 311 -23.98 7.85 -2.75
C ALA A 311 -24.29 6.53 -2.02
N VAL A 312 -23.43 5.52 -2.16
CA VAL A 312 -23.55 4.24 -1.43
C VAL A 312 -23.22 4.40 0.04
N ASN A 313 -22.19 5.17 0.35
CA ASN A 313 -21.76 5.57 1.71
C ASN A 313 -21.58 4.41 2.70
N ASP A 314 -21.00 3.30 2.22
CA ASP A 314 -20.79 2.04 2.94
C ASP A 314 -19.38 1.85 3.52
N LEU A 315 -18.54 2.90 3.49
CA LEU A 315 -17.19 2.79 4.05
C LEU A 315 -17.23 2.52 5.56
N PRO A 316 -16.40 1.59 6.06
CA PRO A 316 -16.24 1.40 7.49
C PRO A 316 -15.81 2.72 8.17
N ASP A 317 -16.22 2.94 9.41
CA ASP A 317 -15.86 4.07 10.27
C ASP A 317 -16.24 5.47 9.76
N TYR A 318 -16.52 5.67 8.46
CA TYR A 318 -16.67 7.00 7.87
C TYR A 318 -17.97 7.18 7.09
N VAL A 319 -18.52 8.39 7.23
CA VAL A 319 -19.57 8.95 6.37
C VAL A 319 -18.91 9.92 5.41
N LEU A 320 -19.29 9.85 4.14
CA LEU A 320 -18.79 10.70 3.08
C LEU A 320 -19.90 11.68 2.64
N ARG A 321 -19.54 12.96 2.46
CA ARG A 321 -20.42 13.98 1.89
C ARG A 321 -19.68 14.78 0.83
N GLU A 322 -20.35 15.13 -0.27
CA GLU A 322 -19.84 16.09 -1.24
C GLU A 322 -20.25 17.48 -0.80
N GLU A 323 -19.32 18.41 -0.81
CA GLU A 323 -19.53 19.84 -0.51
C GLU A 323 -19.00 20.68 -1.66
N VAL A 324 -19.55 21.89 -1.80
CA VAL A 324 -19.07 22.88 -2.77
C VAL A 324 -18.00 23.74 -2.08
N GLY A 325 -16.75 23.62 -2.53
CA GLY A 325 -15.65 24.48 -2.10
C GLY A 325 -15.38 25.63 -3.07
N GLN A 326 -14.50 26.54 -2.69
CA GLN A 326 -14.13 27.70 -3.54
C GLN A 326 -13.50 27.29 -4.87
N SER A 327 -12.75 26.19 -4.90
CA SER A 327 -12.01 25.68 -6.09
C SER A 327 -12.66 24.42 -6.69
N GLY A 328 -13.96 24.18 -6.43
CA GLY A 328 -14.66 23.01 -6.97
C GLY A 328 -15.14 22.04 -5.88
N PRO A 329 -15.59 20.83 -6.27
CA PRO A 329 -16.17 19.87 -5.35
C PRO A 329 -15.12 19.37 -4.34
N GLN A 330 -15.56 19.22 -3.09
CA GLN A 330 -14.78 18.71 -1.98
C GLN A 330 -15.44 17.46 -1.38
N LEU A 331 -14.64 16.55 -0.91
CA LEU A 331 -15.05 15.41 -0.12
C LEU A 331 -14.90 15.75 1.36
N MET A 332 -15.99 15.74 2.09
CA MET A 332 -16.01 15.73 3.54
C MET A 332 -16.00 14.27 4.01
N MET A 333 -15.03 13.89 4.80
CA MET A 333 -14.87 12.58 5.43
C MET A 333 -15.11 12.76 6.92
N ILE A 334 -16.16 12.15 7.48
CA ILE A 334 -16.60 12.33 8.86
C ILE A 334 -16.58 10.97 9.54
N HIS A 335 -15.91 10.85 10.68
CA HIS A 335 -15.99 9.63 11.48
C HIS A 335 -17.45 9.40 11.94
N ARG A 336 -17.96 8.16 11.81
CA ARG A 336 -19.39 7.83 12.06
C ARG A 336 -19.88 8.25 13.44
N LYS A 337 -19.02 8.19 14.46
CA LYS A 337 -19.38 8.67 15.79
C LYS A 337 -19.66 10.17 15.80
N VAL A 338 -18.83 11.00 15.15
CA VAL A 338 -19.05 12.45 15.05
C VAL A 338 -20.31 12.75 14.27
N ALA A 339 -20.53 12.07 13.13
CA ALA A 339 -21.75 12.23 12.34
C ALA A 339 -23.02 11.87 13.13
N PHE A 340 -22.95 10.87 13.99
CA PHE A 340 -24.06 10.49 14.87
C PHE A 340 -24.30 11.52 15.98
N ASP A 341 -23.25 12.04 16.61
CA ASP A 341 -23.34 13.08 17.64
C ASP A 341 -23.93 14.39 17.07
N GLU A 342 -23.56 14.75 15.83
CA GLU A 342 -24.15 15.89 15.10
C GLU A 342 -25.67 15.72 14.86
N LEU A 343 -26.11 14.52 14.48
CA LEU A 343 -27.54 14.21 14.28
C LEU A 343 -28.32 14.34 15.58
N LEU A 344 -27.78 13.83 16.70
CA LEU A 344 -28.43 13.95 18.00
C LEU A 344 -28.54 15.41 18.48
N ALA A 345 -27.47 16.21 18.29
CA ALA A 345 -27.48 17.62 18.64
C ALA A 345 -28.50 18.40 17.80
N GLY A 346 -28.61 18.09 16.49
CA GLY A 346 -29.62 18.68 15.61
C GLY A 346 -31.06 18.31 15.99
N ALA A 347 -31.30 17.06 16.39
CA ALA A 347 -32.59 16.58 16.85
C ALA A 347 -33.04 17.25 18.15
N ASN A 348 -32.13 17.44 19.11
CA ASN A 348 -32.43 18.11 20.38
C ASN A 348 -32.64 19.62 20.20
N GLY A 349 -31.96 20.27 19.24
CA GLY A 349 -32.15 21.67 18.93
C GLY A 349 -33.48 22.02 18.26
N VAL A 350 -34.12 21.02 17.61
CA VAL A 350 -35.45 21.18 16.99
C VAL A 350 -36.57 21.05 18.03
N VAL A 351 -36.39 20.23 19.06
CA VAL A 351 -37.38 20.05 20.13
C VAL A 351 -37.48 21.33 21.02
N ASP A 352 -36.37 22.03 21.24
CA ASP A 352 -36.37 23.22 22.08
C ASP A 352 -37.01 24.48 21.43
N ARG A 353 -37.11 24.50 20.08
CA ARG A 353 -37.80 25.60 19.36
C ARG A 353 -39.30 25.42 19.24
N THR A 354 -39.83 24.21 19.42
CA THR A 354 -41.28 23.94 19.32
C THR A 354 -42.01 24.11 20.67
N VAL A 355 -41.31 24.17 21.79
CA VAL A 355 -41.90 24.30 23.11
C VAL A 355 -42.11 25.75 23.54
N LEU A 356 -41.47 26.74 22.90
CA LEU A 356 -41.55 28.17 23.28
C LEU A 356 -42.52 29.02 22.42
N GLY A 357 -43.34 28.38 21.57
CA GLY A 357 -44.30 29.07 20.68
C GLY A 357 -45.77 29.08 21.15
N GLY A 358 -46.08 28.59 22.35
CA GLY A 358 -47.43 28.60 22.89
C GLY A 358 -47.76 29.85 23.74
N THR A 359 -48.10 30.95 23.10
CA THR A 359 -48.71 32.12 23.76
C THR A 359 -50.14 31.75 24.18
N ILE A 360 -50.34 31.64 25.50
CA ILE A 360 -51.70 31.55 26.05
C ILE A 360 -52.29 32.95 26.02
N SER A 361 -53.26 33.16 25.16
CA SER A 361 -54.11 34.35 25.19
C SER A 361 -55.17 34.16 26.28
N ASP A 362 -55.01 34.88 27.40
CA ASP A 362 -55.96 34.99 28.46
C ASP A 362 -57.10 35.89 28.01
N GLN A 363 -58.27 35.34 27.79
CA GLN A 363 -59.52 36.11 27.65
C GLN A 363 -60.21 36.12 28.97
N THR A 364 -60.04 37.23 29.71
CA THR A 364 -60.91 37.62 30.80
C THR A 364 -62.20 38.21 30.22
N CYS A 365 -63.31 37.54 30.46
CA CYS A 365 -64.65 38.12 30.40
C CYS A 365 -64.92 38.91 31.66
N GLY A 366 -65.27 40.20 31.49
CA GLY A 366 -66.01 41.00 32.43
C GLY A 366 -67.50 41.02 32.14
#